data_cb3e06e3d9975289cdc55742de484efe
#
_entry.id   cb3e06e3d9975289cdc55742de484efe
#
_cell.length_a   1.000
_cell.length_b   1.000
_cell.length_c   1.000
_cell.angle_alpha   90.00
_cell.angle_beta   90.00
_cell.angle_gamma   90.00
#
_symmetry.space_group_name_H-M   'P 1'
#
loop_
_entity.id
_entity.type
_entity.pdbx_description
1 polymer ?
#
loop_
_entity_poly.entity_id
_entity_poly.type
_entity_poly.pdbx_seq_one_letter_code
_entity_poly.pdbx_strand_id
1 'polypeptide(L)'
;AISIMTPAFAIGNAISIVLGGILVKVIHSKELNGQGKLMRSADAADELGVSEEMQAKRDHIDVRNMGIGMFISCSFFAWGYIVAKIWDTLVPSISIHAYAWMIISVAVCKIFNIIPEDIEVDCYQWFQFIMKNLTPALLVGIGLCYLELGTVISSFSLTYLVLCFLSCIGAFLGAALVGRLVGFYPVEAGVTAGL
;
A
#
# COMPACT_ATOMS: atom_id res chain seq x y z
N ALA A 1 8.97 -19.36 -13.63
CA ALA A 1 8.36 -18.88 -12.38
C ALA A 1 7.43 -17.68 -12.63
N ILE A 2 7.86 -16.65 -13.36
CA ILE A 2 7.06 -15.40 -13.61
C ILE A 2 5.75 -15.72 -14.34
N SER A 3 5.74 -16.59 -15.33
CA SER A 3 4.56 -16.95 -16.12
C SER A 3 3.42 -17.59 -15.30
N ILE A 4 3.75 -18.24 -14.17
CA ILE A 4 2.75 -18.83 -13.27
C ILE A 4 2.29 -17.80 -12.20
N MET A 5 3.17 -16.91 -11.79
CA MET A 5 2.86 -15.92 -10.76
C MET A 5 1.95 -14.79 -11.28
N THR A 6 2.10 -14.39 -12.54
CA THR A 6 1.32 -13.29 -13.12
C THR A 6 -0.19 -13.57 -13.18
N PRO A 7 -0.66 -14.75 -13.62
CA PRO A 7 -2.09 -15.09 -13.53
C PRO A 7 -2.62 -15.13 -12.09
N ALA A 8 -1.79 -15.63 -11.14
CA ALA A 8 -2.16 -15.67 -9.72
C ALA A 8 -2.42 -14.28 -9.17
N PHE A 9 -1.54 -13.35 -9.51
CA PHE A 9 -1.65 -11.96 -9.08
C PHE A 9 -2.90 -11.29 -9.65
N ALA A 10 -3.19 -11.49 -10.94
CA ALA A 10 -4.38 -10.93 -11.58
C ALA A 10 -5.68 -11.47 -10.99
N ILE A 11 -5.77 -12.80 -10.81
CA ILE A 11 -6.95 -13.47 -10.24
C ILE A 11 -7.09 -13.10 -8.77
N GLY A 12 -6.00 -13.10 -8.00
CA GLY A 12 -5.98 -12.70 -6.60
C GLY A 12 -6.51 -11.28 -6.42
N ASN A 13 -6.03 -10.32 -7.19
CA ASN A 13 -6.51 -8.93 -7.16
C ASN A 13 -8.02 -8.82 -7.49
N ALA A 14 -8.49 -9.54 -8.51
CA ALA A 14 -9.90 -9.53 -8.86
C ALA A 14 -10.77 -10.10 -7.72
N ILE A 15 -10.35 -11.21 -7.11
CA ILE A 15 -11.03 -11.81 -5.95
C ILE A 15 -11.01 -10.84 -4.77
N SER A 16 -9.88 -10.21 -4.49
CA SER A 16 -9.71 -9.26 -3.38
C SER A 16 -10.64 -8.06 -3.50
N ILE A 17 -10.76 -7.48 -4.69
CA ILE A 17 -11.66 -6.33 -4.94
C ILE A 17 -13.12 -6.73 -4.69
N VAL A 18 -13.55 -7.88 -5.22
CA VAL A 18 -14.92 -8.38 -5.05
C VAL A 18 -15.19 -8.72 -3.58
N LEU A 19 -14.27 -9.42 -2.92
CA LEU A 19 -14.37 -9.81 -1.52
C LEU A 19 -14.40 -8.58 -0.60
N GLY A 20 -13.50 -7.62 -0.82
CA GLY A 20 -13.46 -6.37 -0.08
C GLY A 20 -14.77 -5.59 -0.20
N GLY A 21 -15.30 -5.45 -1.42
CA GLY A 21 -16.58 -4.78 -1.65
C GLY A 21 -17.76 -5.47 -0.96
N ILE A 22 -17.80 -6.80 -0.98
CA ILE A 22 -18.84 -7.59 -0.29
C ILE A 22 -18.71 -7.46 1.23
N LEU A 23 -17.50 -7.60 1.77
CA LEU A 23 -17.25 -7.55 3.20
C LEU A 23 -17.63 -6.19 3.81
N VAL A 24 -17.22 -5.10 3.18
CA VAL A 24 -17.60 -3.74 3.62
C VAL A 24 -19.12 -3.56 3.61
N LYS A 25 -19.82 -4.13 2.61
CA LYS A 25 -21.26 -3.99 2.48
C LYS A 25 -22.04 -4.91 3.44
N VAL A 26 -21.54 -6.10 3.73
CA VAL A 26 -22.22 -7.11 4.57
C VAL A 26 -21.99 -6.82 6.05
N ILE A 27 -20.80 -6.38 6.43
CA ILE A 27 -20.48 -6.13 7.83
C ILE A 27 -20.93 -4.71 8.21
N HIS A 28 -22.16 -4.60 8.72
CA HIS A 28 -22.76 -3.33 9.16
C HIS A 28 -22.54 -3.02 10.66
N SER A 29 -21.81 -3.86 11.38
CA SER A 29 -21.55 -3.64 12.81
C SER A 29 -20.66 -2.44 13.03
N LYS A 30 -21.13 -1.44 13.77
CA LYS A 30 -20.37 -0.20 14.11
C LYS A 30 -19.10 -0.47 14.91
N GLU A 31 -18.98 -1.64 15.54
CA GLU A 31 -17.76 -2.03 16.26
C GLU A 31 -16.68 -2.62 15.34
N LEU A 32 -17.07 -3.16 14.19
CA LEU A 32 -16.17 -3.84 13.26
C LEU A 32 -15.88 -3.02 12.02
N ASN A 33 -16.81 -2.11 11.65
CA ASN A 33 -16.76 -1.31 10.43
C ASN A 33 -16.78 0.18 10.80
N GLY A 34 -15.70 0.88 10.52
CA GLY A 34 -15.51 2.31 10.79
C GLY A 34 -16.09 3.23 9.72
N GLN A 35 -16.75 2.68 8.68
CA GLN A 35 -17.31 3.44 7.56
C GLN A 35 -16.29 4.35 6.87
N GLY A 36 -15.09 3.82 6.65
CA GLY A 36 -13.97 4.53 6.03
C GLY A 36 -13.00 5.18 7.03
N LYS A 37 -13.27 5.10 8.34
CA LYS A 37 -12.32 5.52 9.37
C LYS A 37 -11.44 4.32 9.76
N LEU A 38 -10.13 4.48 9.71
CA LEU A 38 -9.20 3.39 10.03
C LEU A 38 -9.08 3.19 11.54
N MET A 39 -9.04 4.28 12.33
CA MET A 39 -8.83 4.24 13.78
C MET A 39 -10.13 4.32 14.58
N ARG A 40 -10.18 3.60 15.72
CA ARG A 40 -11.35 3.54 16.61
C ARG A 40 -11.52 4.76 17.51
N SER A 41 -10.41 5.42 17.92
CA SER A 41 -10.48 6.60 18.75
C SER A 41 -10.67 7.86 17.88
N ALA A 42 -11.60 8.73 18.27
CA ALA A 42 -11.81 10.00 17.60
C ALA A 42 -10.56 10.91 17.70
N ASP A 43 -9.86 10.82 18.83
CA ASP A 43 -8.63 11.57 19.08
C ASP A 43 -7.46 11.15 18.17
N ALA A 44 -7.42 9.89 17.76
CA ALA A 44 -6.39 9.40 16.85
C ALA A 44 -6.61 9.84 15.38
N ALA A 45 -7.80 10.26 15.01
CA ALA A 45 -8.03 10.89 13.71
C ALA A 45 -7.44 12.32 13.65
N ASP A 46 -7.46 13.03 14.80
CA ASP A 46 -6.80 14.31 14.97
C ASP A 46 -5.28 14.13 15.18
N GLU A 47 -4.83 13.01 15.79
CA GLU A 47 -3.42 12.67 15.99
C GLU A 47 -2.70 12.23 14.69
N LEU A 48 -3.39 11.85 13.64
CA LEU A 48 -2.81 11.77 12.29
C LEU A 48 -2.40 13.16 11.77
N GLY A 49 -2.60 14.19 12.58
CA GLY A 49 -1.93 15.47 12.50
C GLY A 49 -2.19 16.25 11.21
N VAL A 50 -3.29 15.95 10.55
CA VAL A 50 -3.67 16.70 9.35
C VAL A 50 -4.61 17.81 9.80
N SER A 51 -4.03 18.95 10.20
CA SER A 51 -4.79 20.17 10.43
C SER A 51 -5.64 20.49 9.20
N GLU A 52 -6.79 21.14 9.38
CA GLU A 52 -7.66 21.56 8.26
C GLU A 52 -6.90 22.39 7.23
N GLU A 53 -5.92 23.18 7.66
CA GLU A 53 -5.02 23.93 6.78
C GLU A 53 -4.13 23.01 5.92
N MET A 54 -3.68 21.89 6.48
CA MET A 54 -2.86 20.91 5.76
C MET A 54 -3.71 20.09 4.78
N GLN A 55 -4.99 19.82 5.11
CA GLN A 55 -5.93 19.22 4.15
C GLN A 55 -6.21 20.15 2.97
N ALA A 56 -6.43 21.45 3.24
CA ALA A 56 -6.63 22.45 2.19
C ALA A 56 -5.38 22.58 1.28
N LYS A 57 -4.18 22.53 1.85
CA LYS A 57 -2.92 22.49 1.07
C LYS A 57 -2.76 21.21 0.26
N ARG A 58 -3.24 20.08 0.77
CA ARG A 58 -3.21 18.78 0.07
C ARG A 58 -4.13 18.76 -1.15
N ASP A 59 -5.26 19.45 -1.07
CA ASP A 59 -6.26 19.50 -2.13
C ASP A 59 -5.86 20.48 -3.26
N HIS A 60 -5.02 21.47 -2.96
CA HIS A 60 -4.51 22.41 -3.94
C HIS A 60 -3.24 21.87 -4.61
N ILE A 61 -3.41 21.31 -5.82
CA ILE A 61 -2.31 20.73 -6.59
C ILE A 61 -1.44 21.85 -7.17
N ASP A 62 -0.17 21.92 -6.75
CA ASP A 62 0.84 22.78 -7.33
C ASP A 62 1.93 21.92 -7.99
N VAL A 63 2.21 22.19 -9.26
CA VAL A 63 3.23 21.47 -10.06
C VAL A 63 4.63 21.60 -9.43
N ARG A 64 4.93 22.75 -8.82
CA ARG A 64 6.20 22.98 -8.13
C ARG A 64 6.34 22.03 -6.93
N ASN A 65 5.31 21.94 -6.12
CA ASN A 65 5.27 21.09 -4.93
C ASN A 65 5.38 19.61 -5.32
N MET A 66 4.68 19.19 -6.37
CA MET A 66 4.83 17.84 -6.91
C MET A 66 6.27 17.54 -7.35
N GLY A 67 6.96 18.52 -7.96
CA GLY A 67 8.37 18.38 -8.35
C GLY A 67 9.30 18.20 -7.15
N ILE A 68 9.08 18.92 -6.07
CA ILE A 68 9.81 18.78 -4.80
C ILE A 68 9.54 17.39 -4.20
N GLY A 69 8.28 16.97 -4.12
CA GLY A 69 7.90 15.64 -3.62
C GLY A 69 8.52 14.50 -4.42
N MET A 70 8.56 14.62 -5.75
CA MET A 70 9.25 13.68 -6.63
C MET A 70 10.75 13.59 -6.31
N PHE A 71 11.43 14.74 -6.22
CA PHE A 71 12.87 14.79 -5.95
C PHE A 71 13.21 14.13 -4.61
N ILE A 72 12.43 14.42 -3.57
CA ILE A 72 12.63 13.87 -2.23
C ILE A 72 12.39 12.36 -2.22
N SER A 73 11.31 11.89 -2.87
CA SER A 73 11.01 10.46 -2.99
C SER A 73 12.14 9.70 -3.72
N CYS A 74 12.65 10.26 -4.81
CA CYS A 74 13.81 9.71 -5.52
C CYS A 74 15.08 9.69 -4.67
N SER A 75 15.30 10.75 -3.87
CA SER A 75 16.45 10.84 -2.97
C SER A 75 16.41 9.76 -1.88
N PHE A 76 15.25 9.52 -1.27
CA PHE A 76 15.09 8.43 -0.29
C PHE A 76 15.24 7.05 -0.92
N PHE A 77 14.79 6.88 -2.17
CA PHE A 77 14.99 5.64 -2.89
C PHE A 77 16.48 5.38 -3.17
N ALA A 78 17.19 6.40 -3.66
CA ALA A 78 18.64 6.30 -3.89
C ALA A 78 19.41 6.04 -2.58
N TRP A 79 19.04 6.72 -1.50
CA TRP A 79 19.58 6.47 -0.17
C TRP A 79 19.37 5.03 0.29
N GLY A 80 18.13 4.52 0.20
CA GLY A 80 17.80 3.14 0.55
C GLY A 80 18.63 2.12 -0.24
N TYR A 81 18.87 2.38 -1.52
CA TYR A 81 19.71 1.55 -2.37
C TYR A 81 21.19 1.55 -1.93
N ILE A 82 21.73 2.73 -1.59
CA ILE A 82 23.11 2.86 -1.10
C ILE A 82 23.27 2.10 0.22
N VAL A 83 22.35 2.30 1.17
CA VAL A 83 22.37 1.62 2.47
C VAL A 83 22.25 0.11 2.31
N ALA A 84 21.36 -0.37 1.44
CA ALA A 84 21.24 -1.80 1.14
C ALA A 84 22.55 -2.38 0.62
N LYS A 85 23.21 -1.69 -0.29
CA LYS A 85 24.49 -2.14 -0.85
C LYS A 85 25.62 -2.19 0.18
N ILE A 86 25.67 -1.20 1.08
CA ILE A 86 26.61 -1.18 2.20
C ILE A 86 26.32 -2.35 3.15
N TRP A 87 25.04 -2.59 3.46
CA TRP A 87 24.61 -3.69 4.31
C TRP A 87 24.99 -5.05 3.75
N ASP A 88 24.70 -5.31 2.48
CA ASP A 88 25.05 -6.56 1.79
C ASP A 88 26.58 -6.82 1.80
N THR A 89 27.38 -5.75 1.81
CA THR A 89 28.85 -5.87 1.91
C THR A 89 29.30 -6.21 3.34
N LEU A 90 28.61 -5.65 4.36
CA LEU A 90 28.97 -5.86 5.78
C LEU A 90 28.42 -7.18 6.31
N VAL A 91 27.24 -7.58 5.90
CA VAL A 91 26.53 -8.78 6.40
C VAL A 91 26.00 -9.62 5.22
N PRO A 92 26.87 -10.36 4.53
CA PRO A 92 26.45 -11.14 3.35
C PRO A 92 25.43 -12.24 3.64
N SER A 93 25.27 -12.63 4.91
CA SER A 93 24.35 -13.69 5.33
C SER A 93 22.88 -13.30 5.32
N ILE A 94 22.57 -11.99 5.36
CA ILE A 94 21.20 -11.48 5.44
C ILE A 94 21.04 -10.36 4.43
N SER A 95 20.39 -10.68 3.28
CA SER A 95 20.06 -9.68 2.27
C SER A 95 18.74 -9.00 2.61
N ILE A 96 18.77 -7.69 2.77
CA ILE A 96 17.58 -6.85 3.03
C ILE A 96 17.35 -5.98 1.81
N HIS A 97 16.13 -6.03 1.26
CA HIS A 97 15.79 -5.29 0.06
C HIS A 97 15.86 -3.77 0.28
N ALA A 98 16.30 -3.02 -0.74
CA ALA A 98 16.48 -1.56 -0.68
C ALA A 98 15.23 -0.80 -0.23
N TYR A 99 14.03 -1.28 -0.58
CA TYR A 99 12.76 -0.68 -0.13
C TYR A 99 12.58 -0.74 1.40
N ALA A 100 13.03 -1.80 2.04
CA ALA A 100 12.95 -1.89 3.51
C ALA A 100 13.83 -0.82 4.17
N TRP A 101 15.04 -0.61 3.66
CA TRP A 101 15.93 0.45 4.14
C TRP A 101 15.37 1.85 3.90
N MET A 102 14.73 2.07 2.74
CA MET A 102 14.04 3.32 2.46
C MET A 102 12.92 3.59 3.48
N ILE A 103 12.07 2.60 3.75
CA ILE A 103 10.95 2.71 4.71
C ILE A 103 11.49 3.01 6.12
N ILE A 104 12.50 2.27 6.57
CA ILE A 104 13.14 2.49 7.87
C ILE A 104 13.70 3.91 7.96
N SER A 105 14.40 4.37 6.93
CA SER A 105 14.99 5.72 6.90
C SER A 105 13.93 6.81 6.97
N VAL A 106 12.84 6.69 6.22
CA VAL A 106 11.71 7.62 6.27
C VAL A 106 11.05 7.61 7.66
N ALA A 107 10.84 6.42 8.25
CA ALA A 107 10.27 6.29 9.59
C ALA A 107 11.16 6.96 10.65
N VAL A 108 12.46 6.77 10.59
CA VAL A 108 13.44 7.42 11.48
C VAL A 108 13.38 8.94 11.31
N CYS A 109 13.39 9.44 10.07
CA CYS A 109 13.28 10.88 9.81
C CYS A 109 11.98 11.47 10.36
N LYS A 110 10.87 10.71 10.29
CA LYS A 110 9.57 11.13 10.85
C LYS A 110 9.60 11.16 12.38
N ILE A 111 10.14 10.14 13.04
CA ILE A 111 10.25 10.09 14.50
C ILE A 111 11.06 11.27 15.05
N PHE A 112 12.15 11.64 14.37
CA PHE A 112 13.00 12.76 14.77
C PHE A 112 12.52 14.12 14.24
N ASN A 113 11.37 14.20 13.57
CA ASN A 113 10.85 15.43 12.95
C ASN A 113 11.88 16.17 12.07
N ILE A 114 12.71 15.42 11.34
CA ILE A 114 13.74 15.98 10.44
C ILE A 114 13.07 16.57 9.18
N ILE A 115 11.94 16.00 8.78
CA ILE A 115 11.20 16.41 7.59
C ILE A 115 10.13 17.43 8.00
N PRO A 116 10.20 18.69 7.54
CA PRO A 116 9.15 19.68 7.75
C PRO A 116 7.80 19.22 7.18
N GLU A 117 6.71 19.66 7.81
CA GLU A 117 5.34 19.29 7.40
C GLU A 117 5.02 19.71 5.96
N ASP A 118 5.54 20.85 5.48
CA ASP A 118 5.34 21.29 4.09
C ASP A 118 5.89 20.27 3.08
N ILE A 119 7.03 19.66 3.38
CA ILE A 119 7.64 18.61 2.55
C ILE A 119 6.79 17.34 2.53
N GLU A 120 6.13 17.01 3.64
CA GLU A 120 5.21 15.87 3.69
C GLU A 120 4.00 16.10 2.76
N VAL A 121 3.48 17.33 2.73
CA VAL A 121 2.39 17.71 1.82
C VAL A 121 2.84 17.57 0.36
N ASP A 122 4.05 18.02 0.03
CA ASP A 122 4.60 17.92 -1.31
C ASP A 122 4.77 16.45 -1.75
N CYS A 123 5.29 15.61 -0.86
CA CYS A 123 5.39 14.16 -1.10
C CYS A 123 4.01 13.51 -1.25
N TYR A 124 3.01 13.95 -0.49
CA TYR A 124 1.65 13.47 -0.60
C TYR A 124 1.01 13.85 -1.94
N GLN A 125 1.20 15.08 -2.42
CA GLN A 125 0.72 15.51 -3.73
C GLN A 125 1.34 14.69 -4.87
N TRP A 126 2.65 14.41 -4.79
CA TRP A 126 3.33 13.52 -5.73
C TRP A 126 2.77 12.10 -5.69
N PHE A 127 2.55 11.55 -4.51
CA PHE A 127 1.92 10.23 -4.33
C PHE A 127 0.52 10.18 -4.96
N GLN A 128 -0.32 11.18 -4.71
CA GLN A 128 -1.66 11.27 -5.29
C GLN A 128 -1.63 11.33 -6.82
N PHE A 129 -0.68 12.07 -7.38
CA PHE A 129 -0.51 12.13 -8.83
C PHE A 129 -0.15 10.75 -9.42
N ILE A 130 0.80 10.05 -8.80
CA ILE A 130 1.18 8.69 -9.23
C ILE A 130 0.00 7.74 -9.12
N MET A 131 -0.70 7.73 -7.99
CA MET A 131 -1.81 6.82 -7.75
C MET A 131 -2.97 7.05 -8.71
N LYS A 132 -3.28 8.30 -9.02
CA LYS A 132 -4.41 8.62 -9.92
C LYS A 132 -4.08 8.45 -11.40
N ASN A 133 -2.87 8.75 -11.83
CA ASN A 133 -2.53 8.82 -13.24
C ASN A 133 -1.58 7.70 -13.69
N LEU A 134 -0.47 7.47 -12.97
CA LEU A 134 0.53 6.49 -13.41
C LEU A 134 0.16 5.06 -13.04
N THR A 135 -0.37 4.84 -11.85
CA THR A 135 -0.66 3.47 -11.37
C THR A 135 -1.66 2.74 -12.27
N PRO A 136 -2.81 3.33 -12.68
CA PRO A 136 -3.72 2.68 -13.61
C PRO A 136 -3.07 2.39 -14.96
N ALA A 137 -2.31 3.34 -15.51
CA ALA A 137 -1.62 3.15 -16.79
C ALA A 137 -0.56 2.04 -16.73
N LEU A 138 0.18 1.98 -15.63
CA LEU A 138 1.20 0.95 -15.39
C LEU A 138 0.56 -0.42 -15.22
N LEU A 139 -0.56 -0.52 -14.49
CA LEU A 139 -1.29 -1.78 -14.34
C LEU A 139 -1.83 -2.30 -15.67
N VAL A 140 -2.38 -1.42 -16.52
CA VAL A 140 -2.81 -1.79 -17.86
C VAL A 140 -1.61 -2.25 -18.71
N GLY A 141 -0.48 -1.52 -18.65
CA GLY A 141 0.74 -1.89 -19.37
C GLY A 141 1.28 -3.26 -18.93
N ILE A 142 1.33 -3.52 -17.63
CA ILE A 142 1.72 -4.83 -17.08
C ILE A 142 0.75 -5.92 -17.55
N GLY A 143 -0.56 -5.65 -17.51
CA GLY A 143 -1.57 -6.58 -17.98
C GLY A 143 -1.38 -6.96 -19.46
N LEU A 144 -1.11 -5.98 -20.31
CA LEU A 144 -0.91 -6.22 -21.74
C LEU A 144 0.42 -6.93 -22.05
N CYS A 145 1.50 -6.61 -21.33
CA CYS A 145 2.83 -7.15 -21.61
C CYS A 145 3.09 -8.53 -21.00
N TYR A 146 2.53 -8.80 -19.83
CA TYR A 146 2.86 -10.01 -19.05
C TYR A 146 1.72 -11.02 -18.94
N LEU A 147 0.46 -10.62 -19.22
CA LEU A 147 -0.68 -11.53 -19.22
C LEU A 147 -0.86 -12.16 -20.59
N GLU A 148 -0.36 -13.36 -20.77
CA GLU A 148 -0.75 -14.21 -21.88
C GLU A 148 -2.11 -14.83 -21.59
N LEU A 149 -3.13 -14.43 -22.35
CA LEU A 149 -4.51 -14.92 -22.21
C LEU A 149 -4.60 -16.46 -22.21
N GLY A 150 -3.78 -17.12 -23.03
CA GLY A 150 -3.71 -18.58 -23.07
C GLY A 150 -3.27 -19.19 -21.74
N THR A 151 -2.26 -18.60 -21.11
CA THR A 151 -1.75 -19.03 -19.79
C THR A 151 -2.74 -18.76 -18.68
N VAL A 152 -3.44 -17.63 -18.75
CA VAL A 152 -4.50 -17.30 -17.78
C VAL A 152 -5.62 -18.34 -17.86
N ILE A 153 -6.14 -18.62 -19.08
CA ILE A 153 -7.22 -19.58 -19.30
C ILE A 153 -6.80 -21.00 -18.86
N SER A 154 -5.57 -21.42 -19.16
CA SER A 154 -5.06 -22.74 -18.75
C SER A 154 -4.83 -22.85 -17.24
N SER A 155 -4.58 -21.74 -16.57
CA SER A 155 -4.41 -21.68 -15.11
C SER A 155 -5.74 -21.68 -14.34
N PHE A 156 -6.88 -21.53 -15.01
CA PHE A 156 -8.22 -21.60 -14.40
C PHE A 156 -8.55 -23.06 -14.02
N SER A 157 -7.90 -23.57 -12.99
CA SER A 157 -8.33 -24.81 -12.34
C SER A 157 -9.11 -24.49 -11.08
N LEU A 158 -10.11 -25.32 -10.76
CA LEU A 158 -10.90 -25.13 -9.54
C LEU A 158 -10.03 -25.09 -8.28
N THR A 159 -9.00 -25.95 -8.23
CA THR A 159 -8.03 -25.97 -7.12
C THR A 159 -7.28 -24.65 -6.99
N TYR A 160 -6.87 -24.04 -8.10
CA TYR A 160 -6.16 -22.79 -8.11
C TYR A 160 -7.03 -21.60 -7.64
N LEU A 161 -8.29 -21.56 -8.09
CA LEU A 161 -9.26 -20.54 -7.64
C LEU A 161 -9.54 -20.65 -6.14
N VAL A 162 -9.73 -21.88 -5.63
CA VAL A 162 -9.94 -22.13 -4.20
C VAL A 162 -8.72 -21.67 -3.39
N LEU A 163 -7.52 -21.94 -3.88
CA LEU A 163 -6.28 -21.55 -3.20
C LEU A 163 -6.11 -20.03 -3.16
N CYS A 164 -6.39 -19.34 -4.25
CA CYS A 164 -6.39 -17.86 -4.29
C CYS A 164 -7.43 -17.28 -3.33
N PHE A 165 -8.64 -17.82 -3.33
CA PHE A 165 -9.70 -17.38 -2.44
C PHE A 165 -9.35 -17.59 -0.96
N LEU A 166 -8.80 -18.77 -0.63
CA LEU A 166 -8.36 -19.07 0.73
C LEU A 166 -7.22 -18.16 1.19
N SER A 167 -6.28 -17.84 0.30
CA SER A 167 -5.19 -16.89 0.57
C SER A 167 -5.72 -15.48 0.85
N CYS A 168 -6.68 -14.98 0.07
CA CYS A 168 -7.30 -13.69 0.29
C CYS A 168 -8.04 -13.63 1.64
N ILE A 169 -8.81 -14.68 1.98
CA ILE A 169 -9.48 -14.76 3.29
C ILE A 169 -8.46 -14.79 4.42
N GLY A 170 -7.40 -15.60 4.28
CA GLY A 170 -6.34 -15.68 5.28
C GLY A 170 -5.64 -14.35 5.52
N ALA A 171 -5.31 -13.61 4.43
CA ALA A 171 -4.71 -12.29 4.50
C ALA A 171 -5.65 -11.27 5.16
N PHE A 172 -6.94 -11.27 4.78
CA PHE A 172 -7.95 -10.42 5.39
C PHE A 172 -8.08 -10.68 6.90
N LEU A 173 -8.24 -11.95 7.31
CA LEU A 173 -8.36 -12.31 8.71
C LEU A 173 -7.11 -11.95 9.51
N GLY A 174 -5.93 -12.20 8.96
CA GLY A 174 -4.66 -11.84 9.59
C GLY A 174 -4.54 -10.34 9.80
N ALA A 175 -4.83 -9.55 8.78
CA ALA A 175 -4.79 -8.08 8.85
C ALA A 175 -5.88 -7.53 9.80
N ALA A 176 -7.08 -8.09 9.79
CA ALA A 176 -8.16 -7.70 10.69
C ALA A 176 -7.84 -8.00 12.16
N LEU A 177 -7.23 -9.17 12.46
CA LEU A 177 -6.80 -9.52 13.81
C LEU A 177 -5.70 -8.59 14.32
N VAL A 178 -4.66 -8.36 13.52
CA VAL A 178 -3.57 -7.44 13.88
C VAL A 178 -4.08 -6.01 14.01
N GLY A 179 -4.91 -5.56 13.08
CA GLY A 179 -5.54 -4.24 13.13
C GLY A 179 -6.35 -4.01 14.40
N ARG A 180 -7.09 -5.03 14.84
CA ARG A 180 -7.84 -4.98 16.11
C ARG A 180 -6.93 -4.81 17.33
N LEU A 181 -5.74 -5.45 17.33
CA LEU A 181 -4.76 -5.32 18.41
C LEU A 181 -4.16 -3.91 18.48
N VAL A 182 -4.03 -3.25 17.34
CA VAL A 182 -3.48 -1.88 17.22
C VAL A 182 -4.56 -0.80 17.41
N GLY A 183 -5.83 -1.19 17.58
CA GLY A 183 -6.93 -0.24 17.78
C GLY A 183 -7.59 0.25 16.48
N PHE A 184 -7.36 -0.43 15.36
CA PHE A 184 -8.04 -0.16 14.10
C PHE A 184 -9.39 -0.86 14.01
N TYR A 185 -10.25 -0.39 13.12
CA TYR A 185 -11.44 -1.13 12.74
C TYR A 185 -11.04 -2.37 11.94
N PRO A 186 -11.47 -3.58 12.35
CA PRO A 186 -11.02 -4.83 11.72
C PRO A 186 -11.34 -4.94 10.23
N VAL A 187 -12.48 -4.40 9.80
CA VAL A 187 -12.90 -4.47 8.40
C VAL A 187 -12.02 -3.57 7.54
N GLU A 188 -11.80 -2.34 7.97
CA GLU A 188 -10.93 -1.40 7.27
C GLU A 188 -9.49 -1.89 7.24
N ALA A 189 -8.96 -2.36 8.37
CA ALA A 189 -7.62 -2.93 8.44
C ALA A 189 -7.48 -4.16 7.53
N GLY A 190 -8.49 -5.04 7.51
CA GLY A 190 -8.52 -6.22 6.67
C GLY A 190 -8.57 -5.89 5.18
N VAL A 191 -9.39 -4.90 4.79
CA VAL A 191 -9.52 -4.48 3.38
C VAL A 191 -8.30 -3.71 2.89
N THR A 192 -7.74 -2.81 3.71
CA THR A 192 -6.62 -1.97 3.27
C THR A 192 -5.27 -2.67 3.27
N ALA A 193 -5.04 -3.61 4.18
CA ALA A 193 -3.76 -4.28 4.35
C ALA A 193 -3.79 -5.77 4.00
N GLY A 194 -4.96 -6.41 3.93
CA GLY A 194 -5.13 -7.83 3.68
C GLY A 194 -5.62 -8.17 2.28
N LEU A 195 -6.29 -7.24 1.63
CA LEU A 195 -6.85 -7.37 0.28
C LEU A 195 -6.29 -6.32 -0.65
#